data_600bd40d9594c7542227394c4f03098d
#
_entry.id   600bd40d9594c7542227394c4f03098d
#
_cell.length_a   1.000
_cell.length_b   1.000
_cell.length_c   1.000
_cell.angle_alpha   90.00
_cell.angle_beta   90.00
_cell.angle_gamma   90.00
#
_symmetry.space_group_name_H-M   'P 1'
#
loop_
_entity.id
_entity.type
_entity.pdbx_description
1 polymer ?
#
loop_
_entity_poly.entity_id
_entity_poly.type
_entity_poly.pdbx_seq_one_letter_code
_entity_poly.pdbx_strand_id
1 'polypeptide(L)'
;MIPIPAGVRVWLATGHTDMRRGFPGLALLVQETLKADPHAGHLFVFRGKRGDLVKIIWHDGQGACLFSKRLERGRFIWPTPTDGAVTISPAQLGYMLEGIDWRAPQKTYRPEVAG
;
A
#
# COMPACT_ATOMS: atom_id res chain seq x y z
N MET A 1 9.97 0.13 9.48
CA MET A 1 8.77 -0.48 8.86
C MET A 1 7.57 -0.34 9.78
N ILE A 2 6.40 -0.16 9.22
CA ILE A 2 5.17 0.02 10.00
C ILE A 2 4.74 -1.33 10.58
N PRO A 3 4.55 -1.44 11.90
CA PRO A 3 3.97 -2.66 12.46
C PRO A 3 2.48 -2.74 12.09
N ILE A 4 2.08 -3.86 11.49
CA ILE A 4 0.72 -4.06 11.01
C ILE A 4 0.06 -5.17 11.84
N PRO A 5 -0.98 -4.85 12.63
CA PRO A 5 -1.68 -5.87 13.40
C PRO A 5 -2.37 -6.90 12.51
N ALA A 6 -2.60 -8.08 13.06
CA ALA A 6 -3.36 -9.12 12.37
C ALA A 6 -4.78 -8.63 12.07
N GLY A 7 -5.31 -9.02 10.92
CA GLY A 7 -6.65 -8.63 10.49
C GLY A 7 -6.74 -7.29 9.78
N VAL A 8 -5.66 -6.53 9.73
CA VAL A 8 -5.61 -5.26 8.98
C VAL A 8 -5.41 -5.57 7.51
N ARG A 9 -6.22 -4.94 6.67
CA ARG A 9 -6.08 -5.02 5.22
C ARG A 9 -5.21 -3.91 4.69
N VAL A 10 -4.47 -4.21 3.64
CA VAL A 10 -3.67 -3.22 2.91
C VAL A 10 -4.31 -3.03 1.54
N TRP A 11 -4.79 -1.82 1.29
CA TRP A 11 -5.42 -1.44 0.02
C TRP A 11 -4.43 -0.65 -0.81
N LEU A 12 -4.22 -1.10 -2.04
CA LEU A 12 -3.26 -0.49 -2.95
C LEU A 12 -4.04 0.19 -4.07
N ALA A 13 -3.97 1.50 -4.14
CA ALA A 13 -4.63 2.27 -5.20
C ALA A 13 -3.99 1.92 -6.55
N THR A 14 -4.83 1.74 -7.57
CA THR A 14 -4.35 1.30 -8.89
C THR A 14 -3.94 2.46 -9.78
N GLY A 15 -4.48 3.65 -9.55
CA GLY A 15 -4.12 4.84 -10.31
C GLY A 15 -3.17 5.75 -9.51
N HIS A 16 -2.61 6.75 -10.18
CA HIS A 16 -1.78 7.72 -9.48
C HIS A 16 -2.62 8.84 -8.86
N THR A 17 -2.05 9.48 -7.84
CA THR A 17 -2.68 10.54 -7.06
C THR A 17 -1.74 11.73 -6.98
N ASP A 18 -2.29 12.92 -6.83
CA ASP A 18 -1.49 14.12 -6.55
C ASP A 18 -0.84 13.97 -5.18
N MET A 19 0.47 13.79 -5.17
CA MET A 19 1.23 13.48 -3.97
C MET A 19 1.48 14.70 -3.09
N ARG A 20 0.98 15.88 -3.46
CA ARG A 20 0.97 17.04 -2.57
C ARG A 20 -0.13 16.93 -1.52
N ARG A 21 -1.08 16.02 -1.71
CA ARG A 21 -2.16 15.81 -0.73
C ARG A 21 -1.63 15.24 0.57
N GLY A 22 -2.10 15.80 1.68
CA GLY A 22 -1.88 15.27 3.00
C GLY A 22 -3.00 14.32 3.42
N PHE A 23 -3.04 13.99 4.71
CA PHE A 23 -4.04 13.04 5.20
C PHE A 23 -5.48 13.41 4.84
N PRO A 24 -5.96 14.66 5.03
CA PRO A 24 -7.37 14.96 4.71
C PRO A 24 -7.74 14.68 3.26
N GLY A 25 -6.89 15.07 2.32
CA GLY A 25 -7.16 14.84 0.90
C GLY A 25 -7.11 13.37 0.53
N LEU A 26 -6.18 12.62 1.10
CA LEU A 26 -6.09 11.18 0.87
C LEU A 26 -7.25 10.41 1.52
N ALA A 27 -7.67 10.83 2.71
CA ALA A 27 -8.83 10.23 3.37
C ALA A 27 -10.10 10.44 2.53
N LEU A 28 -10.24 11.60 1.91
CA LEU A 28 -11.38 11.87 1.03
C LEU A 28 -11.37 10.92 -0.18
N LEU A 29 -10.19 10.65 -0.75
CA LEU A 29 -10.06 9.68 -1.83
C LEU A 29 -10.47 8.28 -1.39
N VAL A 30 -10.14 7.88 -0.17
CA VAL A 30 -10.56 6.59 0.37
C VAL A 30 -12.08 6.50 0.39
N GLN A 31 -12.75 7.53 0.89
CA GLN A 31 -14.20 7.57 0.98
C GLN A 31 -14.86 7.58 -0.41
N GLU A 32 -14.41 8.46 -1.28
CA GLU A 32 -15.06 8.68 -2.56
C GLU A 32 -14.73 7.62 -3.60
N THR A 33 -13.45 7.22 -3.68
CA THR A 33 -12.99 6.34 -4.74
C THR A 33 -13.09 4.88 -4.34
N LEU A 34 -12.68 4.55 -3.13
CA LEU A 34 -12.65 3.17 -2.65
C LEU A 34 -13.91 2.79 -1.88
N LYS A 35 -14.77 3.77 -1.57
CA LYS A 35 -15.99 3.56 -0.77
C LYS A 35 -15.68 2.89 0.56
N ALA A 36 -14.52 3.20 1.13
CA ALA A 36 -14.05 2.64 2.38
C ALA A 36 -13.99 3.70 3.47
N ASP A 37 -13.88 3.26 4.71
CA ASP A 37 -13.77 4.14 5.86
C ASP A 37 -12.27 4.35 6.20
N PRO A 38 -11.73 5.58 6.07
CA PRO A 38 -10.33 5.82 6.39
C PRO A 38 -10.02 5.66 7.88
N HIS A 39 -11.03 5.57 8.74
CA HIS A 39 -10.87 5.40 10.19
C HIS A 39 -10.94 3.94 10.63
N ALA A 40 -11.12 3.00 9.70
CA ALA A 40 -11.32 1.59 10.04
C ALA A 40 -10.04 0.84 10.44
N GLY A 41 -8.90 1.51 10.48
CA GLY A 41 -7.64 0.89 10.87
C GLY A 41 -6.90 0.16 9.75
N HIS A 42 -7.45 0.14 8.55
CA HIS A 42 -6.77 -0.43 7.38
C HIS A 42 -5.75 0.54 6.81
N LEU A 43 -4.77 0.00 6.10
CA LEU A 43 -3.79 0.80 5.41
C LEU A 43 -4.22 1.07 3.97
N PHE A 44 -4.06 2.31 3.53
CA PHE A 44 -4.37 2.73 2.17
C PHE A 44 -3.12 3.31 1.54
N VAL A 45 -2.67 2.68 0.45
CA VAL A 45 -1.39 2.96 -0.21
C VAL A 45 -1.64 3.69 -1.52
N PHE A 46 -1.04 4.84 -1.68
CA PHE A 46 -1.18 5.70 -2.86
C PHE A 46 0.16 5.88 -3.55
N ARG A 47 0.11 6.05 -4.86
CA ARG A 47 1.31 6.26 -5.68
C ARG A 47 1.31 7.64 -6.33
N GLY A 48 2.50 8.17 -6.53
CA GLY A 48 2.70 9.32 -7.39
C GLY A 48 2.76 8.91 -8.87
N LYS A 49 2.69 9.93 -9.76
CA LYS A 49 2.68 9.71 -11.20
C LYS A 49 3.93 8.95 -11.69
N ARG A 50 5.10 9.27 -11.12
CA ARG A 50 6.36 8.64 -11.53
C ARG A 50 6.56 7.23 -10.98
N GLY A 51 5.77 6.86 -9.96
CA GLY A 51 5.88 5.55 -9.34
C GLY A 51 7.01 5.40 -8.33
N ASP A 52 7.79 6.44 -8.06
CA ASP A 52 8.91 6.42 -7.11
C ASP A 52 8.52 6.90 -5.71
N LEU A 53 7.33 7.43 -5.55
CA LEU A 53 6.82 7.97 -4.28
C LEU A 53 5.59 7.20 -3.85
N VAL A 54 5.61 6.71 -2.62
CA VAL A 54 4.47 6.07 -1.97
C VAL A 54 4.04 6.89 -0.78
N LYS A 55 2.72 7.00 -0.58
CA LYS A 55 2.15 7.51 0.66
C LYS A 55 1.16 6.50 1.19
N ILE A 56 1.22 6.27 2.50
CA ILE A 56 0.34 5.32 3.18
C ILE A 56 -0.36 6.06 4.31
N ILE A 57 -1.68 5.96 4.36
CA ILE A 57 -2.46 6.51 5.46
C ILE A 57 -3.16 5.40 6.22
N TRP A 58 -3.31 5.60 7.52
CA TRP A 58 -4.11 4.72 8.38
C TRP A 58 -4.50 5.47 9.65
N HIS A 59 -5.45 4.93 10.38
CA HIS A 59 -5.84 5.44 11.68
C HIS A 59 -5.49 4.41 12.73
N ASP A 60 -4.73 4.80 13.76
CA ASP A 60 -4.19 3.87 14.75
C ASP A 60 -5.06 3.75 16.01
N GLY A 61 -6.25 4.33 15.99
CA GLY A 61 -7.13 4.35 17.15
C GLY A 61 -7.05 5.66 17.94
N GLN A 62 -5.97 6.40 17.80
CA GLN A 62 -5.80 7.71 18.43
C GLN A 62 -5.77 8.84 17.43
N GLY A 63 -5.22 8.61 16.27
CA GLY A 63 -5.03 9.65 15.28
C GLY A 63 -4.74 9.14 13.90
N ALA A 64 -4.64 10.09 12.98
CA ALA A 64 -4.32 9.85 11.59
C ALA A 64 -2.81 9.75 11.43
N CYS A 65 -2.37 8.71 10.75
CA CYS A 65 -0.94 8.47 10.48
C CYS A 65 -0.70 8.56 8.98
N LEU A 66 0.43 9.14 8.61
CA LEU A 66 0.87 9.26 7.23
C LEU A 66 2.33 8.83 7.15
N PHE A 67 2.61 7.85 6.30
CA PHE A 67 3.97 7.45 5.97
C PHE A 67 4.24 7.81 4.51
N SER A 68 5.46 8.30 4.24
CA SER A 68 5.85 8.66 2.88
C SER A 68 7.27 8.18 2.63
N LYS A 69 7.49 7.57 1.47
CA LYS A 69 8.83 7.14 1.05
C LYS A 69 9.02 7.41 -0.43
N ARG A 70 10.14 8.04 -0.75
CA ARG A 70 10.58 8.23 -2.14
C ARG A 70 11.86 7.43 -2.37
N LEU A 71 11.86 6.62 -3.42
CA LEU A 71 13.07 5.91 -3.83
C LEU A 71 14.02 6.91 -4.51
N GLU A 72 15.31 6.83 -4.16
CA GLU A 72 16.33 7.64 -4.82
C GLU A 72 16.56 7.18 -6.24
N ARG A 73 16.35 5.88 -6.50
CA ARG A 73 16.52 5.27 -7.81
C ARG A 73 15.39 4.30 -8.07
N GLY A 74 14.93 4.28 -9.33
CA GLY A 74 13.93 3.33 -9.75
C GLY A 74 12.53 3.68 -9.27
N ARG A 75 11.66 2.69 -9.31
CA ARG A 75 10.26 2.83 -8.97
C ARG A 75 9.81 1.63 -8.16
N PHE A 76 8.79 1.83 -7.34
CA PHE A 76 8.06 0.72 -6.75
C PHE A 76 7.32 -0.05 -7.87
N ILE A 77 6.99 -1.30 -7.61
CA ILE A 77 6.17 -2.08 -8.52
C ILE A 77 4.72 -1.87 -8.15
N TRP A 78 3.95 -1.34 -9.07
CA TRP A 78 2.54 -1.03 -8.88
C TRP A 78 1.68 -2.00 -9.67
N PRO A 79 0.45 -2.29 -9.20
CA PRO A 79 -0.45 -3.15 -9.97
C PRO A 79 -0.87 -2.46 -11.27
N THR A 80 -1.30 -3.26 -12.24
CA THR A 80 -1.90 -2.73 -13.45
C THR A 80 -3.13 -1.91 -13.11
N PRO A 81 -3.31 -0.72 -13.70
CA PRO A 81 -4.48 0.09 -13.41
C PRO A 81 -5.78 -0.66 -13.71
N THR A 82 -6.67 -0.65 -12.74
CA THR A 82 -8.02 -1.19 -12.83
C THR A 82 -8.95 -0.25 -12.09
N ASP A 83 -10.23 -0.54 -12.06
CA ASP A 83 -11.14 0.25 -11.26
C ASP A 83 -10.96 -0.05 -9.78
N GLY A 84 -10.75 1.00 -8.98
CA GLY A 84 -10.69 0.89 -7.54
C GLY A 84 -9.31 0.59 -6.98
N ALA A 85 -9.19 -0.47 -6.22
CA ALA A 85 -7.98 -0.83 -5.52
C ALA A 85 -7.78 -2.35 -5.49
N VAL A 86 -6.54 -2.74 -5.23
CA VAL A 86 -6.15 -4.13 -5.05
C VAL A 86 -5.75 -4.31 -3.60
N THR A 87 -6.15 -5.41 -2.97
CA THR A 87 -5.65 -5.74 -1.64
C THR A 87 -4.40 -6.59 -1.73
N ILE A 88 -3.44 -6.30 -0.85
CA ILE A 88 -2.23 -7.08 -0.71
C ILE A 88 -2.05 -7.47 0.76
N SER A 89 -1.22 -8.47 1.01
CA SER A 89 -0.92 -8.86 2.38
C SER A 89 0.08 -7.89 3.02
N PRO A 90 0.14 -7.84 4.36
CA PRO A 90 1.19 -7.07 5.04
C PRO A 90 2.60 -7.47 4.60
N ALA A 91 2.85 -8.75 4.35
CA ALA A 91 4.15 -9.22 3.88
C ALA A 91 4.47 -8.66 2.48
N GLN A 92 3.48 -8.64 1.59
CA GLN A 92 3.65 -8.05 0.26
C GLN A 92 3.95 -6.56 0.35
N LEU A 93 3.30 -5.84 1.26
CA LEU A 93 3.61 -4.43 1.48
C LEU A 93 5.07 -4.25 1.92
N GLY A 94 5.56 -5.11 2.79
CA GLY A 94 6.95 -5.07 3.22
C GLY A 94 7.91 -5.21 2.04
N TYR A 95 7.70 -6.18 1.17
CA TYR A 95 8.51 -6.34 -0.04
C TYR A 95 8.42 -5.12 -0.95
N MET A 96 7.20 -4.62 -1.16
CA MET A 96 7.00 -3.44 -1.99
C MET A 96 7.81 -2.24 -1.48
N LEU A 97 7.76 -1.97 -0.17
CA LEU A 97 8.46 -0.85 0.43
C LEU A 97 9.98 -0.98 0.37
N GLU A 98 10.49 -2.19 0.23
CA GLU A 98 11.92 -2.45 0.02
C GLU A 98 12.34 -2.43 -1.44
N GLY A 99 11.40 -2.17 -2.34
CA GLY A 99 11.68 -2.17 -3.78
C GLY A 99 11.79 -3.56 -4.38
N ILE A 100 11.26 -4.58 -3.70
CA ILE A 100 11.28 -5.96 -4.16
C ILE A 100 9.95 -6.27 -4.85
N ASP A 101 9.98 -7.14 -5.85
CA ASP A 101 8.77 -7.57 -6.53
C ASP A 101 7.88 -8.36 -5.56
N TRP A 102 6.79 -7.73 -5.14
CA TRP A 102 5.84 -8.30 -4.19
C TRP A 102 4.79 -9.20 -4.84
N ARG A 103 4.69 -9.17 -6.18
CA ARG A 103 3.61 -9.87 -6.92
C ARG A 103 3.79 -11.37 -6.90
N ALA A 104 5.04 -11.84 -6.96
CA ALA A 104 5.36 -13.26 -7.01
C ALA A 104 6.60 -13.59 -6.18
N PRO A 105 6.53 -13.40 -4.85
CA PRO A 105 7.67 -13.72 -4.00
C PRO A 105 7.94 -15.22 -4.04
N GLN A 106 9.23 -15.58 -4.11
CA GLN A 106 9.62 -16.97 -4.12
C GLN A 106 9.56 -17.56 -2.73
N LYS A 107 9.10 -18.81 -2.65
CA LYS A 107 9.13 -19.55 -1.40
C LYS A 107 10.54 -20.06 -1.14
N THR A 108 10.92 -20.11 0.11
CA THR A 108 12.24 -20.58 0.52
C THR A 108 12.34 -22.10 0.52
N TYR A 109 11.25 -22.80 0.36
CA TYR A 109 11.23 -24.25 0.27
C TYR A 109 10.27 -24.67 -0.85
N ARG A 110 10.40 -25.93 -1.26
CA ARG A 110 9.55 -26.51 -2.31
C ARG A 110 8.68 -27.59 -1.70
N PRO A 111 7.37 -27.37 -1.62
CA PRO A 111 6.47 -28.37 -1.02
C PRO A 111 6.52 -29.72 -1.74
N GLU A 112 6.65 -29.70 -3.04
CA GLU A 112 6.72 -30.93 -3.83
C GLU A 112 7.98 -31.76 -3.55
N VAL A 113 9.02 -31.11 -3.07
CA VAL A 113 10.26 -31.81 -2.72
C VAL A 113 10.12 -32.48 -1.37
N ALA A 114 9.32 -31.88 -0.50
CA ALA A 114 9.09 -32.44 0.81
C ALA A 114 8.22 -33.71 0.76
N GLY A 115 7.55 -33.87 -0.34
CA GLY A 115 6.75 -35.07 -0.57
C GLY A 115 7.58 -36.26 -1.01
#